data_e47705364d942aa53cd0472c4e2207ec
#
_entry.id   e47705364d942aa53cd0472c4e2207ec
#
_cell.length_a   1.000
_cell.length_b   1.000
_cell.length_c   1.000
_cell.angle_alpha   90.00
_cell.angle_beta   90.00
_cell.angle_gamma   90.00
#
_symmetry.space_group_name_H-M   'P 1'
#
loop_
_entity.id
_entity.type
_entity.pdbx_description
1 polymer ?
#
loop_
_entity_poly.entity_id
_entity_poly.type
_entity_poly.pdbx_seq_one_letter_code
_entity_poly.pdbx_strand_id
1 'polypeptide(L)'
;MERISTFNDFINEGRSKWDSFASKLTSAVFKTWIKGYENGMTEINYSDQIESKLEFDLNATIFIDKQYKGFEVIDGTGADGRDDDDEGDFQTPFINIYFGINPEWLPGEWSEVYFHLADVMRHEMEHITQDGIDHGNYRAGKPIEDDSQMRALIKLGLLPQAQYMMLPKEVDANLQGLRYEAKKRREAMIDAVNRYLDTQEQGGVIDGTEREEI
;
A
#
# COMPACT_ATOMS: atom_id res chain seq x y z
N MET A 1 29.34 -19.42 -12.14
CA MET A 1 28.52 -19.74 -10.95
C MET A 1 27.96 -18.43 -10.47
N GLU A 2 26.71 -18.11 -10.86
CA GLU A 2 26.04 -16.93 -10.37
C GLU A 2 25.69 -17.15 -8.89
N ARG A 3 26.04 -16.15 -8.10
CA ARG A 3 25.75 -16.14 -6.68
C ARG A 3 24.21 -16.07 -6.56
N ILE A 4 23.60 -17.11 -6.00
CA ILE A 4 22.21 -17.02 -5.58
C ILE A 4 22.21 -15.97 -4.46
N SER A 5 21.66 -14.80 -4.74
CA SER A 5 21.42 -13.79 -3.73
C SER A 5 20.58 -14.42 -2.63
N THR A 6 21.00 -14.33 -1.39
CA THR A 6 20.18 -14.80 -0.28
C THR A 6 18.90 -13.97 -0.23
N PHE A 7 17.84 -14.55 0.32
CA PHE A 7 16.58 -13.82 0.57
C PHE A 7 16.84 -12.45 1.27
N ASN A 8 17.86 -12.40 2.15
CA ASN A 8 18.28 -11.17 2.81
C ASN A 8 18.96 -10.17 1.85
N ASP A 9 19.72 -10.62 0.85
CA ASP A 9 20.32 -9.73 -0.16
C ASP A 9 19.20 -9.16 -1.04
N PHE A 10 18.23 -9.99 -1.42
CA PHE A 10 17.05 -9.59 -2.18
C PHE A 10 16.20 -8.54 -1.43
N ILE A 11 16.06 -8.68 -0.10
CA ILE A 11 15.31 -7.72 0.73
C ILE A 11 16.06 -6.40 0.92
N ASN A 12 17.38 -6.35 0.82
CA ASN A 12 18.18 -5.18 1.20
C ASN A 12 18.63 -4.30 0.02
N GLU A 13 18.64 -4.80 -1.20
CA GLU A 13 19.11 -4.02 -2.36
C GLU A 13 18.02 -3.09 -2.93
N GLY A 14 18.28 -1.80 -2.85
CA GLY A 14 17.50 -0.74 -3.50
C GLY A 14 16.33 -0.17 -2.69
N ARG A 15 15.97 -0.77 -1.55
CA ARG A 15 14.72 -0.49 -0.82
C ARG A 15 14.80 0.61 0.23
N SER A 16 15.98 0.94 0.74
CA SER A 16 16.13 1.98 1.78
C SER A 16 15.80 3.39 1.30
N LYS A 17 15.98 3.65 0.03
CA LYS A 17 15.69 4.96 -0.61
C LYS A 17 14.18 5.24 -0.59
N TRP A 18 13.33 4.27 -0.95
CA TRP A 18 11.88 4.41 -0.95
C TRP A 18 11.29 4.37 0.45
N ASP A 19 11.84 3.59 1.37
CA ASP A 19 11.46 3.60 2.79
C ASP A 19 11.62 4.99 3.41
N SER A 20 12.74 5.68 3.11
CA SER A 20 12.96 7.04 3.61
C SER A 20 11.97 8.03 3.03
N PHE A 21 11.60 7.86 1.77
CA PHE A 21 10.64 8.71 1.09
C PHE A 21 9.21 8.45 1.61
N ALA A 22 8.78 7.20 1.66
CA ALA A 22 7.51 6.81 2.28
C ALA A 22 7.38 7.35 3.71
N SER A 23 8.46 7.28 4.51
CA SER A 23 8.47 7.82 5.87
C SER A 23 8.18 9.32 5.93
N LYS A 24 8.70 10.10 4.98
CA LYS A 24 8.45 11.54 4.92
C LYS A 24 6.99 11.83 4.56
N LEU A 25 6.46 11.15 3.55
CA LEU A 25 5.08 11.31 3.11
C LEU A 25 4.10 10.88 4.20
N THR A 26 4.28 9.68 4.78
CA THR A 26 3.48 9.19 5.92
C THR A 26 3.47 10.21 7.06
N SER A 27 4.63 10.78 7.39
CA SER A 27 4.73 11.74 8.49
C SER A 27 4.04 13.07 8.16
N ALA A 28 4.04 13.51 6.90
CA ALA A 28 3.36 14.74 6.47
C ALA A 28 1.84 14.57 6.54
N VAL A 29 1.33 13.47 5.94
CA VAL A 29 -0.10 13.11 5.99
C VAL A 29 -0.57 13.00 7.43
N PHE A 30 0.11 12.20 8.24
CA PHE A 30 -0.25 11.94 9.63
C PHE A 30 -0.30 13.20 10.50
N LYS A 31 0.67 14.10 10.36
CA LYS A 31 0.66 15.40 11.06
C LYS A 31 -0.54 16.25 10.66
N THR A 32 -0.91 16.23 9.39
CA THR A 32 -2.09 16.94 8.90
C THR A 32 -3.36 16.37 9.51
N TRP A 33 -3.48 15.05 9.58
CA TRP A 33 -4.64 14.36 10.16
C TRP A 33 -4.78 14.65 11.66
N ILE A 34 -3.70 14.56 12.44
CA ILE A 34 -3.72 14.92 13.87
C ILE A 34 -4.15 16.37 14.06
N LYS A 35 -3.55 17.30 13.33
CA LYS A 35 -3.87 18.72 13.45
C LYS A 35 -5.33 19.01 13.08
N GLY A 36 -5.86 18.38 12.05
CA GLY A 36 -7.27 18.50 11.67
C GLY A 36 -8.20 17.99 12.76
N TYR A 37 -7.89 16.83 13.34
CA TYR A 37 -8.64 16.25 14.44
C TYR A 37 -8.65 17.15 15.68
N GLU A 38 -7.50 17.69 16.08
CA GLU A 38 -7.38 18.65 17.19
C GLU A 38 -8.20 19.93 16.96
N ASN A 39 -8.44 20.28 15.70
CA ASN A 39 -9.30 21.40 15.30
C ASN A 39 -10.80 21.01 15.16
N GLY A 40 -11.16 19.77 15.51
CA GLY A 40 -12.54 19.27 15.47
C GLY A 40 -13.06 18.90 14.08
N MET A 41 -12.18 18.69 13.11
CA MET A 41 -12.57 18.23 11.77
C MET A 41 -12.91 16.74 11.79
N THR A 42 -13.92 16.35 11.02
CA THR A 42 -14.39 14.96 10.86
C THR A 42 -14.01 14.35 9.51
N GLU A 43 -13.59 15.17 8.57
CA GLU A 43 -12.99 14.79 7.31
C GLU A 43 -11.73 15.62 7.13
N ILE A 44 -10.59 14.96 7.00
CA ILE A 44 -9.29 15.64 6.96
C ILE A 44 -8.52 15.13 5.75
N ASN A 45 -8.32 16.05 4.82
CA ASN A 45 -7.67 15.79 3.55
C ASN A 45 -6.21 16.27 3.57
N TYR A 46 -5.33 15.47 3.03
CA TYR A 46 -3.98 15.85 2.60
C TYR A 46 -3.91 15.69 1.09
N SER A 47 -3.45 16.71 0.40
CA SER A 47 -3.19 16.65 -1.04
C SER A 47 -1.87 17.36 -1.33
N ASP A 48 -1.02 16.73 -2.12
CA ASP A 48 0.27 17.28 -2.51
C ASP A 48 0.66 16.74 -3.89
N GLN A 49 1.29 17.57 -4.68
CA GLN A 49 1.92 17.15 -5.93
C GLN A 49 3.40 16.94 -5.66
N ILE A 50 3.82 15.70 -5.79
CA ILE A 50 5.18 15.30 -5.47
C ILE A 50 6.06 15.49 -6.69
N GLU A 51 6.89 16.52 -6.66
CA GLU A 51 7.88 16.83 -7.69
C GLU A 51 9.29 16.48 -7.19
N SER A 52 9.61 15.21 -7.18
CA SER A 52 10.93 14.75 -6.76
C SER A 52 11.54 13.76 -7.75
N LYS A 53 12.17 12.69 -7.28
CA LYS A 53 12.65 11.58 -8.13
C LYS A 53 11.53 10.75 -8.74
N LEU A 54 10.34 10.79 -8.13
CA LEU A 54 9.08 10.29 -8.65
C LEU A 54 8.13 11.48 -8.69
N GLU A 55 7.44 11.66 -9.80
CA GLU A 55 6.41 12.67 -9.96
C GLU A 55 5.05 11.97 -9.87
N PHE A 56 4.25 12.34 -8.89
CA PHE A 56 2.90 11.78 -8.70
C PHE A 56 2.05 12.67 -7.80
N ASP A 57 0.74 12.55 -7.94
CA ASP A 57 -0.22 13.20 -7.07
C ASP A 57 -0.51 12.31 -5.86
N LEU A 58 -0.44 12.87 -4.65
CA LEU A 58 -0.78 12.19 -3.41
C LEU A 58 -2.01 12.81 -2.78
N ASN A 59 -3.07 12.01 -2.61
CA ASN A 59 -4.26 12.37 -1.88
C ASN A 59 -4.48 11.37 -0.74
N ALA A 60 -4.64 11.87 0.48
CA ALA A 60 -4.90 11.01 1.63
C ALA A 60 -5.97 11.63 2.51
N THR A 61 -7.05 10.91 2.77
CA THR A 61 -8.20 11.37 3.54
C THR A 61 -8.47 10.44 4.70
N ILE A 62 -8.74 11.01 5.88
CA ILE A 62 -9.29 10.26 7.01
C ILE A 62 -10.70 10.78 7.32
N PHE A 63 -11.64 9.86 7.41
CA PHE A 63 -13.01 10.09 7.84
C PHE A 63 -13.18 9.67 9.30
N ILE A 64 -13.66 10.56 10.16
CA ILE A 64 -13.87 10.33 11.58
C ILE A 64 -15.38 10.30 11.83
N ASP A 65 -15.96 9.10 11.85
CA ASP A 65 -17.39 8.91 11.98
C ASP A 65 -17.71 7.68 12.84
N LYS A 66 -18.80 7.74 13.62
CA LYS A 66 -19.28 6.64 14.47
C LYS A 66 -19.79 5.43 13.68
N GLN A 67 -20.04 5.57 12.38
CA GLN A 67 -20.42 4.45 11.53
C GLN A 67 -19.34 3.38 11.42
N TYR A 68 -18.06 3.78 11.58
CA TYR A 68 -16.94 2.85 11.54
C TYR A 68 -16.89 2.01 12.83
N LYS A 69 -16.60 0.72 12.72
CA LYS A 69 -16.52 -0.20 13.87
C LYS A 69 -15.17 -0.19 14.56
N GLY A 70 -14.30 0.72 14.17
CA GLY A 70 -12.93 0.82 14.66
C GLY A 70 -12.14 1.64 13.68
N PHE A 71 -11.00 1.09 13.24
CA PHE A 71 -10.19 1.60 12.16
C PHE A 71 -10.42 0.73 10.91
N GLU A 72 -10.63 1.36 9.78
CA GLU A 72 -10.88 0.71 8.49
C GLU A 72 -10.03 1.38 7.40
N VAL A 73 -9.33 0.59 6.59
CA VAL A 73 -8.76 1.04 5.32
C VAL A 73 -9.90 0.95 4.30
N ILE A 74 -10.40 2.11 3.86
CA ILE A 74 -11.53 2.16 2.93
C ILE A 74 -11.04 1.88 1.51
N ASP A 75 -9.92 2.51 1.14
CA ASP A 75 -9.31 2.35 -0.17
C ASP A 75 -7.82 2.74 -0.08
N GLY A 76 -7.01 2.03 -0.85
CA GLY A 76 -5.64 2.37 -1.16
C GLY A 76 -5.44 2.06 -2.63
N THR A 77 -5.13 3.07 -3.44
CA THR A 77 -4.96 2.92 -4.88
C THR A 77 -3.74 3.70 -5.33
N GLY A 78 -2.79 3.02 -5.92
CA GLY A 78 -1.68 3.62 -6.65
C GLY A 78 -1.77 3.23 -8.12
N ALA A 79 -1.62 4.19 -9.01
CA ALA A 79 -1.56 3.94 -10.44
C ALA A 79 -0.35 4.64 -11.05
N ASP A 80 0.23 3.98 -12.04
CA ASP A 80 1.40 4.46 -12.77
C ASP A 80 1.07 5.51 -13.85
N GLY A 81 -0.20 5.88 -13.97
CA GLY A 81 -0.67 6.85 -14.96
C GLY A 81 -0.94 6.26 -16.34
N ARG A 82 -0.93 4.92 -16.46
CA ARG A 82 -1.36 4.24 -17.69
C ARG A 82 -2.83 3.85 -17.54
N ASP A 83 -3.68 4.45 -18.35
CA ASP A 83 -5.03 3.92 -18.54
C ASP A 83 -4.94 2.72 -19.49
N ASP A 84 -5.41 1.55 -19.04
CA ASP A 84 -5.43 0.33 -19.87
C ASP A 84 -6.34 0.46 -21.09
N ASP A 85 -7.16 1.53 -21.17
CA ASP A 85 -8.22 1.69 -22.17
C ASP A 85 -7.97 2.79 -23.20
N ASP A 86 -6.94 3.65 -23.06
CA ASP A 86 -6.74 4.77 -23.98
C ASP A 86 -5.33 4.79 -24.62
N GLU A 87 -5.31 4.77 -25.94
CA GLU A 87 -4.11 4.91 -26.76
C GLU A 87 -3.49 6.31 -26.58
N GLY A 88 -2.69 6.52 -25.55
CA GLY A 88 -1.62 7.51 -25.65
C GLY A 88 -1.61 8.71 -24.73
N ASP A 89 -2.53 8.92 -23.79
CA ASP A 89 -2.40 9.99 -22.80
C ASP A 89 -1.80 9.45 -21.50
N PHE A 90 -0.55 9.82 -21.25
CA PHE A 90 0.08 9.57 -19.95
C PHE A 90 -0.59 10.44 -18.90
N GLN A 91 -1.37 9.84 -18.04
CA GLN A 91 -1.85 10.52 -16.83
C GLN A 91 -0.71 10.61 -15.81
N THR A 92 -0.71 11.64 -15.00
CA THR A 92 0.23 11.73 -13.87
C THR A 92 -0.04 10.55 -12.93
N PRO A 93 1.00 9.78 -12.53
CA PRO A 93 0.85 8.75 -11.52
C PRO A 93 0.22 9.31 -10.25
N PHE A 94 -0.54 8.50 -9.54
CA PHE A 94 -1.19 8.97 -8.32
C PHE A 94 -1.23 7.92 -7.22
N ILE A 95 -1.36 8.40 -6.00
CA ILE A 95 -1.68 7.61 -4.81
C ILE A 95 -2.88 8.24 -4.13
N ASN A 96 -3.94 7.45 -3.96
CA ASN A 96 -5.11 7.81 -3.17
C ASN A 96 -5.23 6.88 -1.98
N ILE A 97 -5.39 7.42 -0.78
CA ILE A 97 -5.52 6.68 0.47
C ILE A 97 -6.74 7.19 1.23
N TYR A 98 -7.65 6.31 1.58
CA TYR A 98 -8.87 6.64 2.31
C TYR A 98 -9.00 5.77 3.55
N PHE A 99 -9.05 6.40 4.72
CA PHE A 99 -9.21 5.74 6.01
C PHE A 99 -10.49 6.17 6.69
N GLY A 100 -11.12 5.24 7.41
CA GLY A 100 -12.24 5.50 8.30
C GLY A 100 -11.90 5.13 9.74
N ILE A 101 -12.29 5.95 10.71
CA ILE A 101 -12.08 5.66 12.12
C ILE A 101 -13.25 6.12 12.99
N ASN A 102 -13.64 5.28 13.93
CA ASN A 102 -14.58 5.67 14.96
C ASN A 102 -13.90 6.63 15.94
N PRO A 103 -14.49 7.82 16.22
CA PRO A 103 -13.91 8.79 17.12
C PRO A 103 -13.72 8.28 18.56
N GLU A 104 -14.44 7.23 18.97
CA GLU A 104 -14.28 6.63 20.31
C GLU A 104 -12.95 5.91 20.49
N TRP A 105 -12.27 5.58 19.39
CA TRP A 105 -10.93 4.97 19.36
C TRP A 105 -9.82 6.00 19.45
N LEU A 106 -10.12 7.27 19.16
CA LEU A 106 -9.17 8.36 19.22
C LEU A 106 -9.18 9.00 20.62
N PRO A 107 -8.03 9.50 21.11
CA PRO A 107 -6.71 9.53 20.44
C PRO A 107 -5.87 8.26 20.65
N GLY A 108 -6.35 7.24 21.35
CA GLY A 108 -5.57 6.07 21.74
C GLY A 108 -4.96 5.30 20.55
N GLU A 109 -5.68 5.21 19.44
CA GLU A 109 -5.31 4.40 18.27
C GLU A 109 -4.48 5.17 17.21
N TRP A 110 -4.03 6.40 17.48
CA TRP A 110 -3.21 7.13 16.50
C TRP A 110 -1.94 6.39 16.08
N SER A 111 -1.36 5.58 16.95
CA SER A 111 -0.20 4.76 16.59
C SER A 111 -0.54 3.70 15.55
N GLU A 112 -1.69 3.06 15.69
CA GLU A 112 -2.18 2.06 14.72
C GLU A 112 -2.48 2.73 13.38
N VAL A 113 -3.18 3.86 13.38
CA VAL A 113 -3.41 4.66 12.17
C VAL A 113 -2.09 5.00 11.46
N TYR A 114 -1.06 5.38 12.21
CA TYR A 114 0.26 5.67 11.63
C TYR A 114 0.90 4.45 10.99
N PHE A 115 0.83 3.28 11.64
CA PHE A 115 1.47 2.07 11.12
C PHE A 115 0.77 1.59 9.84
N HIS A 116 -0.56 1.57 9.83
CA HIS A 116 -1.32 1.22 8.63
C HIS A 116 -1.12 2.23 7.49
N LEU A 117 -1.08 3.53 7.80
CA LEU A 117 -0.75 4.54 6.80
C LEU A 117 0.66 4.33 6.22
N ALA A 118 1.62 3.90 7.05
CA ALA A 118 2.97 3.61 6.59
C ALA A 118 3.03 2.38 5.67
N ASP A 119 2.27 1.35 6.01
CA ASP A 119 2.11 0.13 5.21
C ASP A 119 1.52 0.48 3.84
N VAL A 120 0.31 1.05 3.81
CA VAL A 120 -0.40 1.41 2.58
C VAL A 120 0.43 2.37 1.72
N MET A 121 1.01 3.42 2.31
CA MET A 121 1.87 4.36 1.59
C MET A 121 3.05 3.66 0.90
N ARG A 122 3.68 2.70 1.56
CA ARG A 122 4.82 1.98 1.00
C ARG A 122 4.38 0.96 -0.05
N HIS A 123 3.20 0.34 0.14
CA HIS A 123 2.56 -0.55 -0.82
C HIS A 123 2.26 0.20 -2.13
N GLU A 124 1.54 1.31 -2.06
CA GLU A 124 1.14 2.09 -3.24
C GLU A 124 2.35 2.71 -3.98
N MET A 125 3.36 3.12 -3.23
CA MET A 125 4.62 3.55 -3.85
C MET A 125 5.32 2.42 -4.61
N GLU A 126 5.16 1.15 -4.20
CA GLU A 126 5.72 0.03 -4.97
C GLU A 126 5.02 -0.07 -6.32
N HIS A 127 3.69 0.06 -6.38
CA HIS A 127 2.95 0.05 -7.64
C HIS A 127 3.45 1.11 -8.62
N ILE A 128 3.67 2.35 -8.17
CA ILE A 128 4.23 3.41 -9.02
C ILE A 128 5.61 3.03 -9.56
N THR A 129 6.41 2.29 -8.79
CA THR A 129 7.79 1.96 -9.17
C THR A 129 7.94 0.63 -9.92
N GLN A 130 6.93 -0.22 -9.90
CA GLN A 130 6.93 -1.53 -10.58
C GLN A 130 6.89 -1.41 -12.10
N ASP A 131 6.17 -0.45 -12.64
CA ASP A 131 5.90 -0.31 -14.07
C ASP A 131 6.91 0.53 -14.83
N GLY A 132 8.06 0.84 -14.23
CA GLY A 132 9.18 1.45 -14.93
C GLY A 132 9.14 2.97 -15.02
N ILE A 133 8.32 3.65 -14.23
CA ILE A 133 8.37 5.11 -14.07
C ILE A 133 9.71 5.56 -13.49
N ASP A 134 10.34 4.72 -12.66
CA ASP A 134 11.73 4.90 -12.24
C ASP A 134 12.68 4.44 -13.37
N HIS A 135 12.87 5.28 -14.35
CA HIS A 135 13.70 5.11 -15.53
C HIS A 135 15.01 4.36 -15.25
N GLY A 136 14.99 3.03 -15.33
CA GLY A 136 16.19 2.20 -15.31
C GLY A 136 16.38 1.31 -14.10
N ASN A 137 15.49 1.31 -13.12
CA ASN A 137 15.54 0.33 -12.02
C ASN A 137 14.59 -0.86 -12.25
N TYR A 138 14.58 -1.38 -13.48
CA TYR A 138 14.09 -2.74 -13.68
C TYR A 138 14.91 -3.66 -12.80
N ARG A 139 14.32 -4.24 -11.79
CA ARG A 139 14.95 -5.30 -11.02
C ARG A 139 15.34 -6.42 -11.96
N ALA A 140 16.64 -6.50 -12.26
CA ALA A 140 17.29 -7.65 -12.85
C ALA A 140 16.58 -8.27 -14.07
N GLY A 141 16.03 -7.47 -14.98
CA GLY A 141 15.69 -7.91 -16.32
C GLY A 141 14.54 -8.91 -16.44
N LYS A 142 13.71 -9.08 -15.40
CA LYS A 142 12.44 -9.78 -15.54
C LYS A 142 11.33 -8.74 -15.62
N PRO A 143 10.63 -8.62 -16.76
CA PRO A 143 9.35 -7.91 -16.78
C PRO A 143 8.45 -8.60 -15.76
N ILE A 144 7.78 -7.79 -14.91
CA ILE A 144 6.70 -8.30 -14.09
C ILE A 144 5.66 -8.81 -15.08
N GLU A 145 5.19 -10.04 -14.88
CA GLU A 145 4.20 -10.64 -15.77
C GLU A 145 2.99 -9.72 -15.84
N ASP A 146 2.48 -9.54 -17.05
CA ASP A 146 1.24 -8.80 -17.28
C ASP A 146 0.08 -9.53 -16.61
N ASP A 147 -0.45 -8.95 -15.55
CA ASP A 147 -1.54 -9.50 -14.76
C ASP A 147 -2.92 -8.90 -15.13
N SER A 148 -2.97 -8.06 -16.17
CA SER A 148 -4.20 -7.34 -16.61
C SER A 148 -5.37 -8.28 -16.88
N GLN A 149 -5.13 -9.43 -17.49
CA GLN A 149 -6.17 -10.43 -17.76
C GLN A 149 -6.71 -11.03 -16.45
N MET A 150 -5.83 -11.35 -15.50
CA MET A 150 -6.23 -11.90 -14.19
C MET A 150 -7.05 -10.87 -13.42
N ARG A 151 -6.61 -9.62 -13.39
CA ARG A 151 -7.36 -8.50 -12.78
C ARG A 151 -8.74 -8.34 -13.39
N ALA A 152 -8.84 -8.41 -14.72
CA ALA A 152 -10.13 -8.35 -15.42
C ALA A 152 -11.05 -9.51 -15.01
N LEU A 153 -10.55 -10.74 -14.91
CA LEU A 153 -11.34 -11.90 -14.49
C LEU A 153 -11.81 -11.81 -13.04
N ILE A 154 -10.97 -11.31 -12.14
CA ILE A 154 -11.34 -11.06 -10.73
C ILE A 154 -12.41 -9.98 -10.67
N LYS A 155 -12.24 -8.85 -11.37
CA LYS A 155 -13.20 -7.75 -11.44
C LYS A 155 -14.57 -8.20 -11.97
N LEU A 156 -14.61 -9.16 -12.88
CA LEU A 156 -15.83 -9.76 -13.40
C LEU A 156 -16.43 -10.83 -12.46
N GLY A 157 -15.79 -11.13 -11.33
CA GLY A 157 -16.22 -12.18 -10.40
C GLY A 157 -16.05 -13.60 -10.93
N LEU A 158 -15.23 -13.78 -11.95
CA LEU A 158 -14.93 -15.10 -12.55
C LEU A 158 -13.79 -15.82 -11.81
N LEU A 159 -13.00 -15.09 -11.03
CA LEU A 159 -11.98 -15.62 -10.14
C LEU A 159 -12.21 -15.08 -8.71
N PRO A 160 -11.83 -15.85 -7.67
CA PRO A 160 -11.92 -15.43 -6.28
C PRO A 160 -11.09 -14.16 -6.02
N GLN A 161 -11.56 -13.32 -5.11
CA GLN A 161 -10.84 -12.12 -4.68
C GLN A 161 -9.47 -12.45 -4.04
N ALA A 162 -9.37 -13.60 -3.38
CA ALA A 162 -8.10 -14.11 -2.83
C ALA A 162 -6.98 -14.19 -3.88
N GLN A 163 -7.31 -14.49 -5.14
CA GLN A 163 -6.33 -14.54 -6.22
C GLN A 163 -5.74 -13.17 -6.56
N TYR A 164 -6.42 -12.08 -6.22
CA TYR A 164 -5.85 -10.75 -6.37
C TYR A 164 -4.57 -10.59 -5.52
N MET A 165 -4.59 -11.11 -4.29
CA MET A 165 -3.44 -11.06 -3.39
C MET A 165 -2.23 -11.84 -3.91
N MET A 166 -2.48 -12.83 -4.79
CA MET A 166 -1.45 -13.70 -5.40
C MET A 166 -0.87 -13.15 -6.70
N LEU A 167 -1.40 -12.03 -7.22
CA LEU A 167 -0.83 -11.40 -8.41
C LEU A 167 0.60 -10.95 -8.13
N PRO A 168 1.55 -11.17 -9.05
CA PRO A 168 2.97 -10.84 -8.82
C PRO A 168 3.22 -9.41 -8.36
N LYS A 169 2.48 -8.44 -8.92
CA LYS A 169 2.57 -7.04 -8.52
C LYS A 169 2.07 -6.82 -7.09
N GLU A 170 0.97 -7.46 -6.72
CA GLU A 170 0.38 -7.35 -5.38
C GLU A 170 1.23 -8.03 -4.31
N VAL A 171 1.75 -9.23 -4.61
CA VAL A 171 2.65 -9.94 -3.70
C VAL A 171 3.88 -9.08 -3.38
N ASP A 172 4.49 -8.47 -4.40
CA ASP A 172 5.67 -7.61 -4.18
C ASP A 172 5.30 -6.34 -3.40
N ALA A 173 4.18 -5.68 -3.74
CA ALA A 173 3.70 -4.49 -3.04
C ALA A 173 3.35 -4.79 -1.58
N ASN A 174 2.59 -5.87 -1.32
CA ASN A 174 2.26 -6.32 0.03
C ASN A 174 3.51 -6.63 0.86
N LEU A 175 4.48 -7.36 0.29
CA LEU A 175 5.74 -7.64 0.97
C LEU A 175 6.51 -6.36 1.33
N GLN A 176 6.48 -5.32 0.50
CA GLN A 176 7.13 -4.04 0.81
C GLN A 176 6.41 -3.28 1.91
N GLY A 177 5.07 -3.18 1.84
CA GLY A 177 4.25 -2.54 2.84
C GLY A 177 4.46 -3.20 4.21
N LEU A 178 4.18 -4.51 4.30
CA LEU A 178 4.30 -5.29 5.54
C LEU A 178 5.71 -5.27 6.13
N ARG A 179 6.75 -5.36 5.30
CA ARG A 179 8.14 -5.22 5.76
C ARG A 179 8.38 -3.84 6.37
N TYR A 180 7.83 -2.81 5.75
CA TYR A 180 7.98 -1.45 6.24
C TYR A 180 7.21 -1.22 7.53
N GLU A 181 6.00 -1.74 7.64
CA GLU A 181 5.20 -1.72 8.87
C GLU A 181 5.91 -2.46 10.01
N ALA A 182 6.37 -3.70 9.78
CA ALA A 182 7.12 -4.48 10.77
C ALA A 182 8.35 -3.72 11.31
N LYS A 183 9.09 -3.05 10.41
CA LYS A 183 10.21 -2.19 10.80
C LYS A 183 9.78 -1.03 11.68
N LYS A 184 8.64 -0.39 11.38
CA LYS A 184 8.09 0.72 12.18
C LYS A 184 7.61 0.26 13.55
N ARG A 185 6.96 -0.90 13.61
CA ARG A 185 6.49 -1.53 14.86
C ARG A 185 7.62 -2.16 15.67
N ARG A 186 8.81 -2.37 15.08
CA ARG A 186 9.95 -3.11 15.68
C ARG A 186 9.58 -4.55 16.02
N GLU A 187 8.88 -5.22 15.13
CA GLU A 187 8.44 -6.60 15.23
C GLU A 187 9.06 -7.47 14.13
N ALA A 188 8.89 -8.78 14.22
CA ALA A 188 9.31 -9.68 13.15
C ALA A 188 8.37 -9.59 11.95
N MET A 189 8.91 -9.77 10.74
CA MET A 189 8.11 -9.75 9.50
C MET A 189 6.94 -10.74 9.54
N ILE A 190 7.16 -11.92 10.12
CA ILE A 190 6.12 -12.96 10.22
C ILE A 190 4.92 -12.50 11.06
N ASP A 191 5.12 -11.67 12.07
CA ASP A 191 4.03 -11.14 12.90
C ASP A 191 3.18 -10.16 12.08
N ALA A 192 3.80 -9.31 11.25
CA ALA A 192 3.09 -8.42 10.33
C ALA A 192 2.30 -9.21 9.28
N VAL A 193 2.90 -10.24 8.69
CA VAL A 193 2.22 -11.13 7.72
C VAL A 193 1.01 -11.82 8.36
N ASN A 194 1.19 -12.42 9.55
CA ASN A 194 0.08 -13.08 10.24
C ASN A 194 -1.07 -12.11 10.54
N ARG A 195 -0.77 -10.91 11.04
CA ARG A 195 -1.78 -9.89 11.32
C ARG A 195 -2.53 -9.48 10.03
N TYR A 196 -1.80 -9.32 8.92
CA TYR A 196 -2.40 -9.02 7.62
C TYR A 196 -3.37 -10.13 7.20
N LEU A 197 -2.93 -11.40 7.23
CA LEU A 197 -3.77 -12.54 6.88
C LEU A 197 -4.97 -12.69 7.83
N ASP A 198 -4.79 -12.46 9.14
CA ASP A 198 -5.90 -12.42 10.10
C ASP A 198 -6.95 -11.38 9.72
N THR A 199 -6.51 -10.20 9.27
CA THR A 199 -7.40 -9.12 8.82
C THR A 199 -8.17 -9.51 7.56
N GLN A 200 -7.50 -10.14 6.58
CA GLN A 200 -8.13 -10.60 5.34
C GLN A 200 -9.15 -11.71 5.59
N GLU A 201 -8.84 -12.64 6.49
CA GLU A 201 -9.74 -13.73 6.88
C GLU A 201 -10.96 -13.18 7.64
N GLN A 202 -10.78 -12.28 8.60
CA GLN A 202 -11.86 -11.61 9.32
C GLN A 202 -12.76 -10.77 8.41
N GLY A 203 -12.18 -10.17 7.38
CA GLY A 203 -12.88 -9.43 6.33
C GLY A 203 -13.61 -10.33 5.32
N GLY A 204 -13.38 -11.64 5.35
CA GLY A 204 -13.96 -12.61 4.41
C GLY A 204 -13.38 -12.51 2.99
N VAL A 205 -12.19 -11.94 2.85
CA VAL A 205 -11.46 -11.85 1.58
C VAL A 205 -10.82 -13.20 1.25
N ILE A 206 -10.32 -13.88 2.27
CA ILE A 206 -9.76 -15.24 2.20
C ILE A 206 -10.45 -16.14 3.23
N ASP A 207 -10.42 -17.45 2.99
CA ASP A 207 -10.79 -18.45 3.98
C ASP A 207 -9.57 -19.17 4.58
N GLY A 208 -9.80 -20.06 5.56
CA GLY A 208 -8.72 -20.77 6.23
C GLY A 208 -7.90 -21.67 5.31
N THR A 209 -8.48 -22.17 4.21
CA THR A 209 -7.77 -22.98 3.21
C THR A 209 -6.88 -22.10 2.34
N GLU A 210 -7.43 -20.99 1.85
CA GLU A 210 -6.71 -20.01 1.03
C GLU A 210 -5.55 -19.40 1.83
N ARG A 211 -5.74 -19.19 3.13
CA ARG A 211 -4.67 -18.73 4.02
C ARG A 211 -3.46 -19.67 4.08
N GLU A 212 -3.68 -20.98 4.01
CA GLU A 212 -2.59 -21.96 4.03
C GLU A 212 -1.82 -22.01 2.69
N GLU A 213 -2.43 -21.54 1.60
CA GLU A 213 -1.85 -21.51 0.26
C GLU A 213 -1.04 -20.22 -0.01
N ILE A 214 -1.33 -19.13 0.70
CA ILE A 214 -0.64 -17.83 0.60
C ILE A 214 0.64 -17.83 1.46
#